data_576493acfca14379bc809e4b43d63512
#
_entry.id   576493acfca14379bc809e4b43d63512
#
_cell.length_a   1.000
_cell.length_b   1.000
_cell.length_c   1.000
_cell.angle_alpha   90.00
_cell.angle_beta   90.00
_cell.angle_gamma   90.00
#
_symmetry.space_group_name_H-M   'P 1'
#
loop_
_entity.id
_entity.type
_entity.pdbx_description
1 polymer ?
#
loop_
_entity_poly.entity_id
_entity_poly.type
_entity_poly.pdbx_seq_one_letter_code
_entity_poly.pdbx_strand_id
1 'polypeptide(L)'
;DLREVFNALRWLVRAGAPWRMLPNDLPPWEAVYQQSRRWLDAGCFEAMVSDLRSIIRVAQGRQGQPSAVVMDGRTLQSSCESGPRAGYDGYKRKRGSKVHMAVDTLGHLLAVHVTPADEQERAQVHKLCEAVQQATGHSVQWAWADQGYTGEAASKAAQGNGIDLQIVKLPEAKKGFVLLPRRWVVERS
;
A
#
# COMPACT_ATOMS: atom_id res chain seq x y z
N ASP A 1 -11.47 -27.71 4.53
CA ASP A 1 -10.01 -27.45 4.45
C ASP A 1 -9.76 -25.94 4.36
N LEU A 2 -8.97 -25.38 5.29
CA LEU A 2 -8.67 -23.96 5.30
C LEU A 2 -7.82 -23.51 4.12
N ARG A 3 -7.03 -24.42 3.55
CA ARG A 3 -6.22 -24.14 2.35
C ARG A 3 -7.11 -23.86 1.15
N GLU A 4 -8.17 -24.68 0.96
CA GLU A 4 -9.12 -24.47 -0.14
C GLU A 4 -9.93 -23.20 0.04
N VAL A 5 -10.29 -22.86 1.28
CA VAL A 5 -10.93 -21.57 1.59
C VAL A 5 -10.01 -20.40 1.22
N PHE A 6 -8.72 -20.49 1.54
CA PHE A 6 -7.73 -19.46 1.16
C PHE A 6 -7.52 -19.38 -0.36
N ASN A 7 -7.49 -20.52 -1.07
CA ASN A 7 -7.41 -20.57 -2.52
C ASN A 7 -8.64 -19.92 -3.17
N ALA A 8 -9.83 -20.19 -2.65
CA ALA A 8 -11.08 -19.56 -3.08
C ALA A 8 -11.06 -18.02 -2.90
N LEU A 9 -10.58 -17.56 -1.75
CA LEU A 9 -10.43 -16.12 -1.49
C LEU A 9 -9.42 -15.47 -2.45
N ARG A 10 -8.28 -16.12 -2.71
CA ARG A 10 -7.30 -15.64 -3.70
C ARG A 10 -7.89 -15.57 -5.10
N TRP A 11 -8.70 -16.55 -5.48
CA TRP A 11 -9.39 -16.56 -6.77
C TRP A 11 -10.32 -15.37 -6.90
N LEU A 12 -11.18 -15.13 -5.88
CA LEU A 12 -12.10 -13.98 -5.85
C LEU A 12 -11.38 -12.64 -6.00
N VAL A 13 -10.31 -12.43 -5.23
CA VAL A 13 -9.52 -11.20 -5.28
C VAL A 13 -8.88 -10.99 -6.65
N ARG A 14 -8.35 -12.05 -7.28
CA ARG A 14 -7.74 -11.96 -8.61
C ARG A 14 -8.75 -11.77 -9.74
N ALA A 15 -9.90 -12.43 -9.63
CA ALA A 15 -10.95 -12.35 -10.64
C ALA A 15 -11.78 -11.06 -10.54
N GLY A 16 -11.79 -10.41 -9.37
CA GLY A 16 -12.70 -9.29 -9.09
C GLY A 16 -14.17 -9.70 -9.14
N ALA A 17 -14.46 -11.00 -8.98
CA ALA A 17 -15.79 -11.56 -9.13
C ALA A 17 -16.66 -11.33 -7.89
N PRO A 18 -17.98 -11.18 -8.03
CA PRO A 18 -18.91 -11.23 -6.89
C PRO A 18 -18.84 -12.58 -6.17
N TRP A 19 -19.07 -12.58 -4.86
CA TRP A 19 -19.04 -13.79 -4.01
C TRP A 19 -19.82 -14.98 -4.58
N ARG A 20 -21.01 -14.73 -5.11
CA ARG A 20 -21.91 -15.75 -5.68
C ARG A 20 -21.43 -16.35 -7.00
N MET A 21 -20.35 -15.79 -7.59
CA MET A 21 -19.73 -16.32 -8.80
C MET A 21 -18.51 -17.21 -8.51
N LEU A 22 -18.28 -17.54 -7.24
CA LEU A 22 -17.24 -18.49 -6.89
C LEU A 22 -17.49 -19.83 -7.58
N PRO A 23 -16.49 -20.41 -8.30
CA PRO A 23 -16.61 -21.71 -8.97
C PRO A 23 -17.06 -22.84 -8.04
N ASN A 24 -17.85 -23.77 -8.57
CA ASN A 24 -18.43 -24.87 -7.79
C ASN A 24 -17.42 -25.95 -7.36
N ASP A 25 -16.23 -25.95 -7.95
CA ASP A 25 -15.09 -26.80 -7.55
C ASP A 25 -14.30 -26.24 -6.34
N LEU A 26 -14.65 -25.03 -5.89
CA LEU A 26 -14.16 -24.41 -4.66
C LEU A 26 -15.21 -24.53 -3.53
N PRO A 27 -14.83 -24.32 -2.27
CA PRO A 27 -15.78 -24.32 -1.16
C PRO A 27 -16.92 -23.31 -1.36
N PRO A 28 -18.14 -23.57 -0.82
CA PRO A 28 -19.29 -22.66 -0.93
C PRO A 28 -18.92 -21.24 -0.49
N TRP A 29 -19.37 -20.26 -1.27
CA TRP A 29 -18.97 -18.86 -1.08
C TRP A 29 -19.33 -18.33 0.33
N GLU A 30 -20.42 -18.81 0.94
CA GLU A 30 -20.80 -18.44 2.31
C GLU A 30 -19.75 -18.87 3.33
N ALA A 31 -19.21 -20.08 3.18
CA ALA A 31 -18.16 -20.60 4.05
C ALA A 31 -16.85 -19.82 3.87
N VAL A 32 -16.50 -19.48 2.62
CA VAL A 32 -15.33 -18.65 2.30
C VAL A 32 -15.48 -17.24 2.89
N TYR A 33 -16.66 -16.63 2.74
CA TYR A 33 -16.97 -15.32 3.30
C TYR A 33 -16.87 -15.31 4.83
N GLN A 34 -17.52 -16.25 5.50
CA GLN A 34 -17.49 -16.33 6.97
C GLN A 34 -16.06 -16.54 7.50
N GLN A 35 -15.28 -17.42 6.86
CA GLN A 35 -13.90 -17.66 7.29
C GLN A 35 -12.99 -16.46 6.99
N SER A 36 -13.17 -15.78 5.86
CA SER A 36 -12.42 -14.55 5.56
C SER A 36 -12.70 -13.45 6.57
N ARG A 37 -13.96 -13.31 7.02
CA ARG A 37 -14.32 -12.37 8.10
C ARG A 37 -13.61 -12.70 9.41
N ARG A 38 -13.59 -13.98 9.81
CA ARG A 38 -12.84 -14.41 11.01
C ARG A 38 -11.36 -14.10 10.92
N TRP A 39 -10.73 -14.31 9.76
CA TRP A 39 -9.33 -14.00 9.55
C TRP A 39 -9.05 -12.49 9.57
N LEU A 40 -9.94 -11.68 9.00
CA LEU A 40 -9.85 -10.22 9.08
C LEU A 40 -9.96 -9.74 10.54
N ASP A 41 -10.99 -10.19 11.24
CA ASP A 41 -11.26 -9.78 12.63
C ASP A 41 -10.12 -10.22 13.60
N ALA A 42 -9.40 -11.30 13.26
CA ALA A 42 -8.25 -11.80 14.01
C ALA A 42 -6.90 -11.23 13.56
N GLY A 43 -6.84 -10.32 12.58
CA GLY A 43 -5.59 -9.74 12.06
C GLY A 43 -4.67 -10.77 11.37
N CYS A 44 -5.21 -11.89 10.89
CA CYS A 44 -4.40 -12.97 10.31
C CYS A 44 -3.67 -12.54 9.03
N PHE A 45 -4.27 -11.66 8.22
CA PHE A 45 -3.65 -11.23 6.96
C PHE A 45 -2.46 -10.30 7.22
N GLU A 46 -2.57 -9.40 8.18
CA GLU A 46 -1.50 -8.51 8.61
C GLU A 46 -0.32 -9.29 9.17
N ALA A 47 -0.59 -10.27 10.05
CA ALA A 47 0.41 -11.15 10.62
C ALA A 47 1.11 -11.95 9.51
N MET A 48 0.35 -12.57 8.60
CA MET A 48 0.89 -13.34 7.48
C MET A 48 1.79 -12.49 6.57
N VAL A 49 1.37 -11.27 6.22
CA VAL A 49 2.17 -10.35 5.39
C VAL A 49 3.46 -9.98 6.10
N SER A 50 3.41 -9.69 7.40
CA SER A 50 4.59 -9.36 8.21
C SER A 50 5.59 -10.51 8.25
N ASP A 51 5.13 -11.73 8.53
CA ASP A 51 5.97 -12.91 8.62
C ASP A 51 6.61 -13.26 7.27
N LEU A 52 5.80 -13.31 6.20
CA LEU A 52 6.30 -13.61 4.85
C LEU A 52 7.31 -12.55 4.38
N ARG A 53 7.05 -11.28 4.63
CA ARG A 53 8.00 -10.20 4.33
C ARG A 53 9.32 -10.42 5.03
N SER A 54 9.29 -10.71 6.34
CA SER A 54 10.50 -10.94 7.14
C SER A 54 11.30 -12.13 6.61
N ILE A 55 10.65 -13.25 6.33
CA ILE A 55 11.27 -14.47 5.78
C ILE A 55 11.92 -14.18 4.42
N ILE A 56 11.19 -13.52 3.50
CA ILE A 56 11.70 -13.23 2.16
C ILE A 56 12.89 -12.26 2.23
N ARG A 57 12.84 -11.25 3.10
CA ARG A 57 13.95 -10.32 3.29
C ARG A 57 15.21 -11.03 3.80
N VAL A 58 15.07 -11.89 4.80
CA VAL A 58 16.18 -12.69 5.34
C VAL A 58 16.75 -13.63 4.27
N ALA A 59 15.90 -14.29 3.49
CA ALA A 59 16.33 -15.14 2.38
C ALA A 59 17.11 -14.38 1.29
N GLN A 60 16.90 -13.05 1.18
CA GLN A 60 17.65 -12.16 0.29
C GLN A 60 18.85 -11.48 0.96
N GLY A 61 19.29 -11.95 2.10
CA GLY A 61 20.45 -11.42 2.83
C GLY A 61 20.18 -10.03 3.47
N ARG A 62 18.92 -9.69 3.74
CA ARG A 62 18.54 -8.42 4.40
C ARG A 62 18.12 -8.67 5.85
N GLN A 63 18.06 -7.60 6.62
CA GLN A 63 17.42 -7.65 7.93
C GLN A 63 15.92 -7.96 7.76
N GLY A 64 15.33 -8.71 8.69
CA GLY A 64 13.90 -9.08 8.63
C GLY A 64 12.98 -7.87 8.59
N GLN A 65 13.32 -6.80 9.34
CA GLN A 65 12.60 -5.53 9.27
C GLN A 65 13.37 -4.50 8.42
N PRO A 66 12.67 -3.67 7.61
CA PRO A 66 13.30 -2.66 6.77
C PRO A 66 13.70 -1.42 7.60
N SER A 67 14.83 -0.78 7.24
CA SER A 67 15.23 0.53 7.76
C SER A 67 14.80 1.69 6.87
N ALA A 68 14.29 1.40 5.67
CA ALA A 68 13.90 2.41 4.69
C ALA A 68 12.63 2.00 3.94
N VAL A 69 11.85 3.00 3.56
CA VAL A 69 10.56 2.85 2.89
C VAL A 69 10.45 3.78 1.68
N VAL A 70 9.70 3.37 0.69
CA VAL A 70 9.30 4.21 -0.46
C VAL A 70 7.79 4.43 -0.38
N MET A 71 7.36 5.69 -0.48
CA MET A 71 5.95 6.09 -0.42
C MET A 71 5.49 6.59 -1.79
N ASP A 72 4.31 6.16 -2.20
CA ASP A 72 3.67 6.60 -3.46
C ASP A 72 2.16 6.73 -3.29
N GLY A 73 1.54 7.55 -4.15
CA GLY A 73 0.09 7.75 -4.21
C GLY A 73 -0.45 7.42 -5.59
N ARG A 74 -1.45 6.53 -5.66
CA ARG A 74 -2.12 6.18 -6.90
C ARG A 74 -3.61 6.49 -6.84
N THR A 75 -4.12 7.21 -7.84
CA THR A 75 -5.55 7.46 -7.98
C THR A 75 -6.19 6.36 -8.81
N LEU A 76 -7.10 5.62 -8.19
CA LEU A 76 -7.95 4.62 -8.83
C LEU A 76 -9.27 5.29 -9.23
N GLN A 77 -9.64 5.15 -10.50
CA GLN A 77 -10.91 5.68 -11.00
C GLN A 77 -12.08 4.92 -10.37
N SER A 78 -13.07 5.65 -9.87
CA SER A 78 -14.27 5.07 -9.30
C SER A 78 -15.32 4.78 -10.39
N SER A 79 -16.16 3.79 -10.13
CA SER A 79 -17.44 3.62 -10.84
C SER A 79 -18.50 4.58 -10.28
N CYS A 80 -19.66 4.65 -10.93
CA CYS A 80 -20.78 5.49 -10.48
C CYS A 80 -21.28 5.11 -9.08
N GLU A 81 -21.10 3.84 -8.68
CA GLU A 81 -21.55 3.28 -7.40
C GLU A 81 -20.65 3.64 -6.21
N SER A 82 -19.48 4.22 -6.45
CA SER A 82 -18.52 4.55 -5.38
C SER A 82 -19.02 5.64 -4.41
N GLY A 83 -20.05 6.39 -4.81
CA GLY A 83 -20.76 7.34 -3.95
C GLY A 83 -19.86 8.44 -3.35
N PRO A 84 -20.13 8.85 -2.10
CA PRO A 84 -19.43 9.97 -1.43
C PRO A 84 -17.97 9.66 -1.05
N ARG A 85 -17.54 8.40 -1.14
CA ARG A 85 -16.15 8.00 -0.87
C ARG A 85 -15.18 8.37 -1.99
N ALA A 86 -15.71 8.80 -3.17
CA ALA A 86 -14.90 9.17 -4.31
C ALA A 86 -14.77 10.69 -4.38
N GLY A 87 -13.53 11.20 -4.35
CA GLY A 87 -13.16 12.58 -4.59
C GLY A 87 -12.73 12.84 -6.03
N TYR A 88 -12.54 14.10 -6.42
CA TYR A 88 -12.04 14.48 -7.74
C TYR A 88 -10.56 14.89 -7.67
N ASP A 89 -9.70 14.12 -8.33
CA ASP A 89 -8.29 14.45 -8.50
C ASP A 89 -8.13 15.44 -9.65
N GLY A 90 -7.95 16.71 -9.30
CA GLY A 90 -7.83 17.80 -10.28
C GLY A 90 -6.59 17.70 -11.16
N TYR A 91 -5.50 17.11 -10.67
CA TYR A 91 -4.28 16.91 -11.44
C TYR A 91 -4.43 15.78 -12.46
N LYS A 92 -4.95 14.64 -12.05
CA LYS A 92 -5.18 13.48 -12.93
C LYS A 92 -6.51 13.55 -13.68
N ARG A 93 -7.33 14.58 -13.42
CA ARG A 93 -8.64 14.84 -14.04
C ARG A 93 -9.59 13.64 -14.00
N LYS A 94 -9.66 12.95 -12.86
CA LYS A 94 -10.54 11.81 -12.67
C LYS A 94 -11.12 11.77 -11.26
N ARG A 95 -12.32 11.23 -11.16
CA ARG A 95 -12.97 10.95 -9.90
C ARG A 95 -12.60 9.56 -9.42
N GLY A 96 -12.27 9.43 -8.14
CA GLY A 96 -11.89 8.14 -7.59
C GLY A 96 -11.45 8.17 -6.15
N SER A 97 -10.76 7.11 -5.77
CA SER A 97 -10.08 6.99 -4.48
C SER A 97 -8.58 7.03 -4.70
N LYS A 98 -7.86 7.66 -3.79
CA LYS A 98 -6.40 7.68 -3.79
C LYS A 98 -5.90 6.63 -2.81
N VAL A 99 -5.07 5.74 -3.32
CA VAL A 99 -4.38 4.73 -2.52
C VAL A 99 -2.97 5.24 -2.23
N HIS A 100 -2.68 5.45 -0.96
CA HIS A 100 -1.35 5.80 -0.47
C HIS A 100 -0.69 4.51 0.00
N MET A 101 0.48 4.20 -0.53
CA MET A 101 1.21 2.97 -0.23
C MET A 101 2.60 3.29 0.32
N ALA A 102 3.06 2.44 1.21
CA ALA A 102 4.43 2.40 1.66
C ALA A 102 4.97 0.99 1.48
N VAL A 103 6.08 0.86 0.75
CA VAL A 103 6.76 -0.41 0.48
C VAL A 103 8.22 -0.34 0.91
N ASP A 104 8.81 -1.48 1.23
CA ASP A 104 10.25 -1.53 1.49
C ASP A 104 11.07 -1.44 0.19
N THR A 105 12.40 -1.43 0.30
CA THR A 105 13.31 -1.36 -0.86
C THR A 105 13.30 -2.60 -1.76
N LEU A 106 12.60 -3.66 -1.38
CA LEU A 106 12.38 -4.86 -2.18
C LEU A 106 10.97 -4.89 -2.81
N GLY A 107 10.13 -3.89 -2.53
CA GLY A 107 8.77 -3.78 -3.04
C GLY A 107 7.71 -4.46 -2.16
N HIS A 108 8.07 -4.91 -0.95
CA HIS A 108 7.10 -5.54 -0.05
C HIS A 108 6.26 -4.48 0.67
N LEU A 109 4.95 -4.69 0.65
CA LEU A 109 3.98 -3.78 1.28
C LEU A 109 4.19 -3.70 2.81
N LEU A 110 4.21 -2.46 3.33
CA LEU A 110 4.27 -2.15 4.75
C LEU A 110 2.96 -1.52 5.25
N ALA A 111 2.45 -0.56 4.50
CA ALA A 111 1.23 0.15 4.85
C ALA A 111 0.43 0.57 3.62
N VAL A 112 -0.90 0.58 3.77
CA VAL A 112 -1.85 1.11 2.78
C VAL A 112 -2.84 2.01 3.51
N HIS A 113 -3.11 3.17 2.92
CA HIS A 113 -4.16 4.07 3.37
C HIS A 113 -4.97 4.55 2.16
N VAL A 114 -6.30 4.53 2.25
CA VAL A 114 -7.19 4.91 1.15
C VAL A 114 -7.98 6.15 1.55
N THR A 115 -7.97 7.15 0.67
CA THR A 115 -8.71 8.41 0.84
C THR A 115 -9.54 8.73 -0.40
N PRO A 116 -10.51 9.65 -0.32
CA PRO A 116 -11.05 10.30 -1.51
C PRO A 116 -9.91 10.94 -2.33
N ALA A 117 -10.05 10.97 -3.67
CA ALA A 117 -8.94 11.39 -4.54
C ALA A 117 -8.63 12.89 -4.50
N ASP A 118 -9.49 13.71 -3.93
CA ASP A 118 -9.28 15.15 -3.68
C ASP A 118 -8.35 15.43 -2.48
N GLU A 119 -8.10 14.45 -1.64
CA GLU A 119 -7.14 14.59 -0.56
C GLU A 119 -5.69 14.61 -1.07
N GLN A 120 -4.88 15.50 -0.46
CA GLN A 120 -3.49 15.68 -0.86
C GLN A 120 -2.60 14.60 -0.23
N GLU A 121 -1.64 14.10 -1.00
CA GLU A 121 -0.68 13.08 -0.58
C GLU A 121 0.11 13.51 0.66
N ARG A 122 0.60 14.75 0.69
CA ARG A 122 1.33 15.33 1.82
C ARG A 122 0.55 15.35 3.13
N ALA A 123 -0.79 15.41 3.08
CA ALA A 123 -1.63 15.40 4.28
C ALA A 123 -1.72 13.99 4.91
N GLN A 124 -1.39 12.93 4.16
CA GLN A 124 -1.47 11.56 4.62
C GLN A 124 -0.16 11.01 5.20
N VAL A 125 0.93 11.80 5.14
CA VAL A 125 2.27 11.38 5.60
C VAL A 125 2.26 10.90 7.05
N HIS A 126 1.59 11.60 7.95
CA HIS A 126 1.55 11.21 9.36
C HIS A 126 0.97 9.80 9.54
N LYS A 127 -0.22 9.57 8.99
CA LYS A 127 -0.91 8.26 9.09
C LYS A 127 -0.11 7.13 8.44
N LEU A 128 0.52 7.43 7.29
CA LEU A 128 1.31 6.45 6.57
C LEU A 128 2.59 6.08 7.34
N CYS A 129 3.29 7.09 7.92
CA CYS A 129 4.47 6.88 8.75
C CYS A 129 4.14 6.12 10.04
N GLU A 130 3.04 6.46 10.71
CA GLU A 130 2.56 5.76 11.90
C GLU A 130 2.30 4.29 11.60
N ALA A 131 1.54 3.99 10.52
CA ALA A 131 1.26 2.61 10.11
C ALA A 131 2.53 1.83 9.73
N VAL A 132 3.49 2.48 9.06
CA VAL A 132 4.80 1.89 8.74
C VAL A 132 5.56 1.52 10.02
N GLN A 133 5.62 2.42 10.99
CA GLN A 133 6.33 2.16 12.25
C GLN A 133 5.66 1.06 13.07
N GLN A 134 4.33 1.02 13.12
CA GLN A 134 3.59 -0.08 13.74
C GLN A 134 3.89 -1.42 13.07
N ALA A 135 3.89 -1.46 11.73
CA ALA A 135 4.13 -2.68 10.95
C ALA A 135 5.58 -3.19 11.00
N THR A 136 6.53 -2.36 11.44
CA THR A 136 7.98 -2.65 11.40
C THR A 136 8.66 -2.61 12.77
N GLY A 137 7.89 -2.42 13.85
CA GLY A 137 8.45 -2.29 15.21
C GLY A 137 9.39 -1.09 15.33
N HIS A 138 9.06 0.03 14.69
CA HIS A 138 9.83 1.28 14.69
C HIS A 138 11.24 1.18 14.09
N SER A 139 11.46 0.25 13.15
CA SER A 139 12.78 0.05 12.54
C SER A 139 13.08 1.02 11.39
N VAL A 140 12.06 1.66 10.80
CA VAL A 140 12.22 2.54 9.64
C VAL A 140 12.75 3.90 10.07
N GLN A 141 13.85 4.33 9.44
CA GLN A 141 14.53 5.61 9.69
C GLN A 141 14.43 6.56 8.47
N TRP A 142 14.23 6.02 7.27
CA TRP A 142 14.27 6.76 6.02
C TRP A 142 13.01 6.51 5.19
N ALA A 143 12.46 7.57 4.61
CA ALA A 143 11.40 7.47 3.60
C ALA A 143 11.78 8.24 2.35
N TRP A 144 11.52 7.65 1.19
CA TRP A 144 11.60 8.33 -0.11
C TRP A 144 10.22 8.47 -0.71
N ALA A 145 9.90 9.66 -1.20
CA ALA A 145 8.62 9.94 -1.83
C ALA A 145 8.81 10.89 -3.02
N ASP A 146 7.80 10.99 -3.88
CA ASP A 146 7.79 11.92 -4.99
C ASP A 146 7.42 13.35 -4.56
N GLN A 147 7.34 14.28 -5.54
CA GLN A 147 7.05 15.68 -5.30
C GLN A 147 5.66 15.95 -4.70
N GLY A 148 4.71 15.01 -4.82
CA GLY A 148 3.37 15.11 -4.19
C GLY A 148 3.42 15.19 -2.67
N TYR A 149 4.49 14.70 -2.08
CA TYR A 149 4.74 14.68 -0.63
C TYR A 149 5.56 15.88 -0.12
N THR A 150 5.84 16.88 -0.98
CA THR A 150 6.65 18.05 -0.62
C THR A 150 5.92 18.95 0.38
N GLY A 151 6.66 19.47 1.37
CA GLY A 151 6.17 20.48 2.30
C GLY A 151 6.74 20.30 3.71
N GLU A 152 6.87 21.42 4.43
CA GLU A 152 7.40 21.42 5.80
C GLU A 152 6.52 20.61 6.75
N ALA A 153 5.18 20.69 6.58
CA ALA A 153 4.24 19.91 7.38
C ALA A 153 4.41 18.40 7.19
N ALA A 154 4.63 17.94 5.94
CA ALA A 154 4.90 16.54 5.64
C ALA A 154 6.23 16.07 6.26
N SER A 155 7.29 16.88 6.16
CA SER A 155 8.58 16.57 6.77
C SER A 155 8.49 16.49 8.30
N LYS A 156 7.80 17.45 8.94
CA LYS A 156 7.57 17.42 10.40
C LYS A 156 6.74 16.23 10.84
N ALA A 157 5.72 15.86 10.04
CA ALA A 157 4.87 14.69 10.31
C ALA A 157 5.66 13.38 10.27
N ALA A 158 6.58 13.23 9.31
CA ALA A 158 7.48 12.09 9.23
C ALA A 158 8.48 12.08 10.40
N GLN A 159 9.11 13.22 10.71
CA GLN A 159 10.04 13.36 11.85
C GLN A 159 9.37 13.03 13.18
N GLY A 160 8.11 13.42 13.38
CA GLY A 160 7.34 13.05 14.57
C GLY A 160 7.17 11.54 14.76
N ASN A 161 7.35 10.75 13.68
CA ASN A 161 7.38 9.29 13.69
C ASN A 161 8.81 8.72 13.63
N GLY A 162 9.84 9.53 13.81
CA GLY A 162 11.24 9.10 13.75
C GLY A 162 11.74 8.78 12.34
N ILE A 163 11.08 9.27 11.29
CA ILE A 163 11.40 9.00 9.89
C ILE A 163 11.92 10.29 9.22
N ASP A 164 13.07 10.22 8.56
CA ASP A 164 13.57 11.29 7.69
C ASP A 164 12.98 11.14 6.29
N LEU A 165 12.13 12.09 5.89
CA LEU A 165 11.46 12.10 4.59
C LEU A 165 12.29 12.85 3.55
N GLN A 166 12.74 12.12 2.54
CA GLN A 166 13.50 12.63 1.41
C GLN A 166 12.66 12.67 0.13
N ILE A 167 12.51 13.85 -0.46
CA ILE A 167 11.77 14.02 -1.71
C ILE A 167 12.68 13.78 -2.90
N VAL A 168 12.32 12.79 -3.73
CA VAL A 168 13.02 12.48 -4.97
C VAL A 168 12.48 13.39 -6.07
N LYS A 169 13.26 14.42 -6.44
CA LYS A 169 12.91 15.37 -7.50
C LYS A 169 13.33 14.83 -8.87
N LEU A 170 12.47 15.05 -9.87
CA LEU A 170 12.88 14.88 -11.27
C LEU A 170 13.91 15.95 -11.62
N PRO A 171 15.04 15.62 -12.27
CA PRO A 171 15.94 16.62 -12.80
C PRO A 171 15.19 17.48 -13.84
N GLU A 172 15.20 18.80 -13.68
CA GLU A 172 14.42 19.76 -14.48
C GLU A 172 14.77 19.77 -15.99
N ALA A 173 15.84 19.12 -16.41
CA ALA A 173 16.45 19.27 -17.73
C ALA A 173 16.41 18.04 -18.64
N LYS A 174 15.64 16.98 -18.35
CA LYS A 174 15.67 15.77 -19.20
C LYS A 174 14.37 15.55 -19.95
N LYS A 175 14.44 15.65 -21.29
CA LYS A 175 13.45 15.10 -22.23
C LYS A 175 13.70 13.58 -22.34
N GLY A 176 12.71 12.76 -21.99
CA GLY A 176 12.77 11.30 -22.12
C GLY A 176 12.59 10.55 -20.80
N PHE A 177 12.56 9.22 -20.89
CA PHE A 177 12.47 8.34 -19.71
C PHE A 177 13.76 8.45 -18.87
N VAL A 178 13.61 8.84 -17.60
CA VAL A 178 14.70 8.89 -16.64
C VAL A 178 14.37 7.94 -15.49
N LEU A 179 15.19 6.92 -15.31
CA LEU A 179 15.11 6.04 -14.16
C LEU A 179 15.52 6.83 -12.91
N LEU A 180 14.55 7.14 -12.07
CA LEU A 180 14.81 7.77 -10.77
C LEU A 180 15.29 6.71 -9.79
N PRO A 181 16.46 6.91 -9.14
CA PRO A 181 16.92 6.02 -8.11
C PRO A 181 15.84 5.82 -7.05
N ARG A 182 15.53 4.54 -6.71
CA ARG A 182 14.62 4.15 -5.65
C ARG A 182 13.11 4.29 -5.93
N ARG A 183 12.67 5.07 -6.92
CA ARG A 183 11.25 5.21 -7.28
C ARG A 183 10.70 3.97 -7.98
N TRP A 184 11.49 3.30 -8.79
CA TRP A 184 11.10 2.08 -9.51
C TRP A 184 10.60 0.97 -8.59
N VAL A 185 10.94 1.00 -7.30
CA VAL A 185 10.49 0.02 -6.30
C VAL A 185 8.99 0.09 -6.10
N VAL A 186 8.41 1.30 -6.04
CA VAL A 186 6.96 1.50 -5.90
C VAL A 186 6.24 1.23 -7.22
N GLU A 187 6.83 1.59 -8.34
CA GLU A 187 6.23 1.37 -9.67
C GLU A 187 6.15 -0.12 -10.05
N ARG A 188 6.96 -0.95 -9.41
CA ARG A 188 7.00 -2.41 -9.61
C ARG A 188 6.04 -3.18 -8.69
N SER A 189 5.61 -2.60 -7.58
CA SER A 189 4.69 -3.21 -6.61
C SER A 189 3.24 -2.92 -6.96
#